data_2c08181eba3ea0fdf579f55cfccacaa4
#
_entry.id   2c08181eba3ea0fdf579f55cfccacaa4
#
_cell.length_a   1.000
_cell.length_b   1.000
_cell.length_c   1.000
_cell.angle_alpha   90.00
_cell.angle_beta   90.00
_cell.angle_gamma   90.00
#
_symmetry.space_group_name_H-M   'P 1'
#
loop_
_entity.id
_entity.type
_entity.pdbx_description
1 polymer ?
#
loop_
_entity_poly.entity_id
_entity_poly.type
_entity_poly.pdbx_seq_one_letter_code
_entity_poly.pdbx_strand_id
1 'polypeptide(L)'
;MEDKLDRYYTNVLSNAEKDKHTTVDSDDKSSGEENLDELLNKLDRELDEDHEFLSAYRSERLQQISDHLKQVKKNVEDDGYGRLQCIDNEADAIQICTKTTMVVIHFELETFGKCQYMNEKLENLAKRYLTTRFIKVNVQTCPFLVNKLNIKVLPFVVGYKNG
;
A
#
# COMPACT_ATOMS: atom_id res chain seq x y z
N MET A 1 7.84 14.96 -12.70
CA MET A 1 6.84 14.58 -11.64
C MET A 1 5.64 13.83 -12.21
N GLU A 2 5.10 14.25 -13.33
CA GLU A 2 3.98 13.60 -14.05
C GLU A 2 4.24 12.11 -14.35
N ASP A 3 5.43 11.75 -14.83
CA ASP A 3 5.81 10.36 -15.15
C ASP A 3 5.67 9.34 -13.99
N LYS A 4 5.80 9.77 -12.74
CA LYS A 4 5.68 8.86 -11.57
C LYS A 4 4.22 8.60 -11.21
N LEU A 5 3.39 9.61 -11.34
CA LEU A 5 1.95 9.53 -11.12
C LEU A 5 1.29 8.68 -12.21
N ASP A 6 1.63 8.90 -13.48
CA ASP A 6 1.06 8.16 -14.60
C ASP A 6 1.35 6.66 -14.53
N ARG A 7 2.58 6.26 -14.18
CA ARG A 7 2.93 4.85 -13.96
C ARG A 7 2.18 4.24 -12.78
N TYR A 8 1.97 5.02 -11.72
CA TYR A 8 1.21 4.55 -10.56
C TYR A 8 -0.27 4.37 -10.90
N TYR A 9 -0.88 5.33 -11.60
CA TYR A 9 -2.26 5.23 -12.09
C TYR A 9 -2.45 4.01 -12.99
N THR A 10 -1.54 3.78 -13.93
CA THR A 10 -1.58 2.63 -14.84
C THR A 10 -1.53 1.30 -14.09
N ASN A 11 -0.67 1.18 -13.07
CA ASN A 11 -0.58 -0.03 -12.24
C ASN A 11 -1.83 -0.28 -11.39
N VAL A 12 -2.41 0.77 -10.79
CA VAL A 12 -3.61 0.66 -9.96
C VAL A 12 -4.82 0.25 -10.81
N LEU A 13 -4.99 0.86 -11.99
CA LEU A 13 -6.07 0.51 -12.91
C LEU A 13 -5.93 -0.89 -13.49
N SER A 14 -4.71 -1.32 -13.87
CA SER A 14 -4.47 -2.68 -14.40
C SER A 14 -4.71 -3.78 -13.37
N ASN A 15 -4.47 -3.52 -12.09
CA ASN A 15 -4.78 -4.46 -11.01
C ASN A 15 -6.29 -4.52 -10.72
N ALA A 16 -7.01 -3.40 -10.81
CA ALA A 16 -8.46 -3.35 -10.65
C ALA A 16 -9.22 -4.09 -11.78
N GLU A 17 -8.61 -4.24 -12.97
CA GLU A 17 -9.19 -5.01 -14.08
C GLU A 17 -8.96 -6.53 -13.95
N LYS A 18 -7.92 -6.97 -13.24
CA LYS A 18 -7.63 -8.40 -13.04
C LYS A 18 -8.59 -9.09 -12.07
N ASP A 19 -9.22 -8.35 -11.16
CA ASP A 19 -10.21 -8.89 -10.22
C ASP A 19 -11.58 -9.20 -10.88
N LYS A 20 -11.72 -8.98 -12.19
CA LYS A 20 -12.99 -9.18 -12.93
C LYS A 20 -13.25 -10.62 -13.39
N HIS A 21 -12.37 -11.59 -13.12
CA HIS A 21 -12.52 -12.95 -13.64
C HIS A 21 -12.54 -13.99 -12.51
N THR A 22 -13.68 -14.17 -11.88
CA THR A 22 -14.00 -15.41 -11.16
C THR A 22 -15.37 -15.90 -11.65
N THR A 23 -15.35 -16.92 -12.45
CA THR A 23 -16.53 -17.68 -12.91
C THR A 23 -17.01 -18.58 -11.79
N VAL A 24 -18.31 -18.56 -11.54
CA VAL A 24 -18.97 -19.47 -10.60
C VAL A 24 -19.67 -20.56 -11.42
N ASP A 25 -19.17 -21.78 -11.26
CA ASP A 25 -19.89 -22.99 -11.67
C ASP A 25 -20.77 -23.46 -10.52
N SER A 26 -22.05 -23.71 -10.79
CA SER A 26 -22.89 -24.50 -9.88
C SER A 26 -23.98 -25.22 -10.63
N ASP A 27 -23.84 -26.55 -10.69
CA ASP A 27 -24.89 -27.50 -10.97
C ASP A 27 -25.57 -27.89 -9.66
N ASP A 28 -26.89 -27.72 -9.57
CA ASP A 28 -27.72 -28.61 -8.75
C ASP A 28 -29.16 -28.69 -9.30
N LYS A 29 -29.64 -29.94 -9.44
CA LYS A 29 -30.97 -30.30 -9.92
C LYS A 29 -31.87 -30.64 -8.75
N SER A 30 -32.99 -29.96 -8.61
CA SER A 30 -34.13 -30.47 -7.85
C SER A 30 -35.44 -30.15 -8.55
N SER A 31 -36.27 -31.18 -8.74
CA SER A 31 -37.56 -31.18 -9.43
C SER A 31 -38.69 -30.74 -8.49
N GLY A 32 -39.47 -29.74 -8.89
CA GLY A 32 -40.78 -29.36 -8.36
C GLY A 32 -41.41 -28.40 -9.37
N GLU A 33 -42.68 -28.62 -9.74
CA GLU A 33 -43.44 -27.71 -10.61
C GLU A 33 -43.67 -26.37 -9.87
N GLU A 34 -42.60 -25.58 -9.76
CA GLU A 34 -42.74 -24.16 -9.41
C GLU A 34 -43.32 -23.42 -10.60
N ASN A 35 -44.33 -22.60 -10.33
CA ASN A 35 -44.99 -21.79 -11.37
C ASN A 35 -43.90 -20.91 -12.03
N LEU A 36 -43.74 -21.00 -13.33
CA LEU A 36 -42.69 -20.33 -14.11
C LEU A 36 -42.65 -18.83 -13.83
N ASP A 37 -43.84 -18.22 -13.60
CA ASP A 37 -43.94 -16.79 -13.25
C ASP A 37 -43.34 -16.48 -11.85
N GLU A 38 -43.47 -17.40 -10.90
CA GLU A 38 -42.92 -17.23 -9.56
C GLU A 38 -41.38 -17.39 -9.57
N LEU A 39 -40.90 -18.33 -10.40
CA LEU A 39 -39.46 -18.51 -10.63
C LEU A 39 -38.83 -17.30 -11.30
N LEU A 40 -39.49 -16.75 -12.35
CA LEU A 40 -39.02 -15.54 -13.03
C LEU A 40 -39.01 -14.33 -12.09
N ASN A 41 -40.06 -14.15 -11.29
CA ASN A 41 -40.12 -13.06 -10.31
C ASN A 41 -39.06 -13.18 -9.20
N LYS A 42 -38.69 -14.43 -8.82
CA LYS A 42 -37.61 -14.67 -7.88
C LYS A 42 -36.27 -14.35 -8.50
N LEU A 43 -36.05 -14.77 -9.74
CA LEU A 43 -34.82 -14.51 -10.49
C LEU A 43 -34.62 -13.00 -10.75
N ASP A 44 -35.65 -12.28 -11.14
CA ASP A 44 -35.60 -10.82 -11.30
C ASP A 44 -35.24 -10.11 -10.00
N ARG A 45 -35.81 -10.58 -8.87
CA ARG A 45 -35.51 -10.00 -7.56
C ARG A 45 -34.06 -10.29 -7.12
N GLU A 46 -33.57 -11.51 -7.34
CA GLU A 46 -32.17 -11.87 -7.06
C GLU A 46 -31.20 -11.06 -7.96
N LEU A 47 -31.54 -10.85 -9.25
CA LEU A 47 -30.74 -10.02 -10.14
C LEU A 47 -30.72 -8.55 -9.74
N ASP A 48 -31.84 -8.01 -9.25
CA ASP A 48 -31.92 -6.64 -8.77
C ASP A 48 -31.12 -6.46 -7.47
N GLU A 49 -31.20 -7.40 -6.52
CA GLU A 49 -30.41 -7.41 -5.28
C GLU A 49 -28.91 -7.52 -5.59
N ASP A 50 -28.50 -8.41 -6.50
CA ASP A 50 -27.12 -8.54 -6.96
C ASP A 50 -26.63 -7.28 -7.67
N HIS A 51 -27.48 -6.64 -8.46
CA HIS A 51 -27.14 -5.40 -9.13
C HIS A 51 -26.93 -4.24 -8.15
N GLU A 52 -27.77 -4.12 -7.14
CA GLU A 52 -27.64 -3.11 -6.07
C GLU A 52 -26.37 -3.37 -5.25
N PHE A 53 -26.13 -4.61 -4.84
CA PHE A 53 -24.91 -5.01 -4.13
C PHE A 53 -23.64 -4.73 -4.93
N LEU A 54 -23.61 -5.12 -6.20
CA LEU A 54 -22.46 -4.86 -7.09
C LEU A 54 -22.26 -3.37 -7.35
N SER A 55 -23.33 -2.60 -7.44
CA SER A 55 -23.27 -1.13 -7.56
C SER A 55 -22.69 -0.48 -6.31
N ALA A 56 -23.14 -0.90 -5.12
CA ALA A 56 -22.61 -0.45 -3.84
C ALA A 56 -21.14 -0.80 -3.69
N TYR A 57 -20.76 -2.04 -3.98
CA TYR A 57 -19.36 -2.50 -3.94
C TYR A 57 -18.46 -1.71 -4.90
N ARG A 58 -18.92 -1.45 -6.13
CA ARG A 58 -18.17 -0.62 -7.10
C ARG A 58 -17.98 0.81 -6.59
N SER A 59 -19.04 1.39 -6.01
CA SER A 59 -18.99 2.75 -5.45
C SER A 59 -18.01 2.84 -4.30
N GLU A 60 -18.03 1.86 -3.38
CA GLU A 60 -17.10 1.79 -2.27
C GLU A 60 -15.66 1.62 -2.77
N ARG A 61 -15.44 0.74 -3.75
CA ARG A 61 -14.12 0.53 -4.33
C ARG A 61 -13.57 1.77 -5.03
N LEU A 62 -14.41 2.47 -5.78
CA LEU A 62 -14.04 3.74 -6.42
C LEU A 62 -13.67 4.80 -5.38
N GLN A 63 -14.43 4.86 -4.26
CA GLN A 63 -14.12 5.77 -3.17
C GLN A 63 -12.76 5.43 -2.54
N GLN A 64 -12.48 4.16 -2.24
CA GLN A 64 -11.20 3.70 -1.70
C GLN A 64 -10.04 4.08 -2.62
N ILE A 65 -10.19 3.86 -3.94
CA ILE A 65 -9.18 4.23 -4.94
C ILE A 65 -8.98 5.75 -4.96
N SER A 66 -10.07 6.53 -4.97
CA SER A 66 -10.01 7.99 -4.95
C SER A 66 -9.26 8.53 -3.73
N ASP A 67 -9.57 8.01 -2.55
CA ASP A 67 -8.94 8.43 -1.30
C ASP A 67 -7.47 8.03 -1.25
N HIS A 68 -7.14 6.83 -1.74
CA HIS A 68 -5.76 6.40 -1.91
C HIS A 68 -4.97 7.32 -2.85
N LEU A 69 -5.56 7.68 -3.99
CA LEU A 69 -4.91 8.58 -4.96
C LEU A 69 -4.73 10.01 -4.41
N LYS A 70 -5.71 10.53 -3.66
CA LYS A 70 -5.57 11.81 -2.95
C LYS A 70 -4.41 11.77 -1.96
N GLN A 71 -4.28 10.66 -1.20
CA GLN A 71 -3.18 10.48 -0.26
C GLN A 71 -1.83 10.42 -0.98
N VAL A 72 -1.75 9.65 -2.08
CA VAL A 72 -0.53 9.56 -2.91
C VAL A 72 -0.15 10.93 -3.48
N LYS A 73 -1.13 11.68 -4.01
CA LYS A 73 -0.88 13.04 -4.53
C LYS A 73 -0.30 13.95 -3.46
N LYS A 74 -0.90 13.97 -2.27
CA LYS A 74 -0.40 14.73 -1.12
C LYS A 74 1.03 14.31 -0.75
N ASN A 75 1.31 13.01 -0.72
CA ASN A 75 2.63 12.48 -0.39
C ASN A 75 3.69 12.82 -1.45
N VAL A 76 3.31 12.89 -2.74
CA VAL A 76 4.22 13.27 -3.82
C VAL A 76 4.60 14.76 -3.76
N GLU A 77 3.68 15.59 -3.27
CA GLU A 77 3.95 17.02 -3.01
C GLU A 77 4.89 17.20 -1.80
N ASP A 78 4.91 16.25 -0.86
CA ASP A 78 5.86 16.21 0.26
C ASP A 78 7.19 15.60 -0.21
N ASP A 79 8.27 16.36 -0.11
CA ASP A 79 9.63 15.97 -0.53
C ASP A 79 10.18 14.71 0.17
N GLY A 80 9.50 14.23 1.22
CA GLY A 80 9.89 13.05 1.99
C GLY A 80 9.53 11.69 1.35
N TYR A 81 8.68 11.64 0.31
CA TYR A 81 8.21 10.41 -0.28
C TYR A 81 8.82 10.13 -1.66
N GLY A 82 8.79 8.88 -2.10
CA GLY A 82 9.32 8.45 -3.39
C GLY A 82 10.84 8.40 -3.51
N ARG A 83 11.55 8.60 -2.41
CA ARG A 83 13.01 8.51 -2.31
C ARG A 83 13.45 7.99 -0.94
N LEU A 84 14.68 7.51 -0.84
CA LEU A 84 15.33 7.18 0.43
C LEU A 84 15.97 8.45 1.00
N GLN A 85 15.38 9.02 2.04
CA GLN A 85 15.83 10.26 2.66
C GLN A 85 16.88 9.97 3.74
N CYS A 86 18.04 10.66 3.68
CA CYS A 86 19.03 10.62 4.75
C CYS A 86 18.61 11.55 5.89
N ILE A 87 18.65 11.06 7.12
CA ILE A 87 18.37 11.81 8.33
C ILE A 87 19.58 11.71 9.24
N ASP A 88 20.19 12.85 9.54
CA ASP A 88 21.39 12.93 10.36
C ASP A 88 21.09 13.07 11.85
N ASN A 89 19.89 13.54 12.18
CA ASN A 89 19.47 13.80 13.56
C ASN A 89 18.47 12.75 14.03
N GLU A 90 18.76 12.13 15.17
CA GLU A 90 17.93 11.10 15.81
C GLU A 90 16.54 11.63 16.21
N ALA A 91 16.44 12.88 16.69
CA ALA A 91 15.17 13.49 17.06
C ALA A 91 14.24 13.65 15.85
N ASP A 92 14.80 14.01 14.69
CA ASP A 92 14.04 14.14 13.45
C ASP A 92 13.54 12.77 12.95
N ALA A 93 14.37 11.74 13.06
CA ALA A 93 13.97 10.37 12.74
C ALA A 93 12.77 9.92 13.61
N ILE A 94 12.81 10.15 14.91
CA ILE A 94 11.72 9.85 15.85
C ILE A 94 10.47 10.66 15.50
N GLN A 95 10.62 11.95 15.19
CA GLN A 95 9.50 12.81 14.81
C GLN A 95 8.81 12.35 13.53
N ILE A 96 9.59 11.92 12.53
CA ILE A 96 9.06 11.34 11.29
C ILE A 96 8.26 10.08 11.60
N CYS A 97 8.76 9.18 12.46
CA CYS A 97 8.06 7.96 12.84
C CYS A 97 6.72 8.23 13.50
N THR A 98 6.66 9.22 14.40
CA THR A 98 5.43 9.55 15.14
C THR A 98 4.39 10.29 14.31
N LYS A 99 4.81 11.08 13.31
CA LYS A 99 3.92 11.89 12.46
C LYS A 99 3.44 11.16 11.20
N THR A 100 4.16 10.12 10.77
CA THR A 100 3.90 9.44 9.50
C THR A 100 3.23 8.10 9.74
N THR A 101 2.20 7.79 8.96
CA THR A 101 1.43 6.55 9.09
C THR A 101 2.25 5.30 8.82
N MET A 102 3.12 5.34 7.79
CA MET A 102 4.00 4.22 7.42
C MET A 102 5.41 4.72 7.15
N VAL A 103 6.38 4.23 7.90
CA VAL A 103 7.80 4.57 7.76
C VAL A 103 8.65 3.31 7.74
N VAL A 104 9.63 3.28 6.86
CA VAL A 104 10.69 2.27 6.87
C VAL A 104 12.01 2.97 7.16
N ILE A 105 12.70 2.53 8.22
CA ILE A 105 13.99 3.05 8.63
C ILE A 105 15.07 2.02 8.35
N HIS A 106 16.09 2.44 7.65
CA HIS A 106 17.31 1.68 7.45
C HIS A 106 18.44 2.26 8.31
N PHE A 107 18.94 1.45 9.24
CA PHE A 107 20.13 1.75 10.01
C PHE A 107 21.35 1.30 9.23
N GLU A 108 22.21 2.26 8.90
CA GLU A 108 23.38 2.03 8.07
C GLU A 108 24.70 2.47 8.71
N LEU A 109 25.78 1.95 8.17
CA LEU A 109 27.12 2.51 8.29
C LEU A 109 27.64 2.73 6.86
N GLU A 110 28.01 3.96 6.52
CA GLU A 110 28.39 4.37 5.15
C GLU A 110 29.53 3.54 4.56
N THR A 111 30.48 3.13 5.41
CA THR A 111 31.65 2.35 5.00
C THR A 111 31.32 0.87 4.71
N PHE A 112 30.08 0.43 5.00
CA PHE A 112 29.72 -0.97 4.90
C PHE A 112 29.00 -1.28 3.58
N GLY A 113 29.65 -1.97 2.66
CA GLY A 113 29.14 -2.24 1.31
C GLY A 113 27.77 -2.94 1.27
N LYS A 114 27.42 -3.76 2.27
CA LYS A 114 26.08 -4.37 2.36
C LYS A 114 24.99 -3.34 2.64
N CYS A 115 25.30 -2.26 3.36
CA CYS A 115 24.36 -1.15 3.58
C CYS A 115 24.13 -0.38 2.29
N GLN A 116 25.16 -0.17 1.47
CA GLN A 116 25.05 0.48 0.17
C GLN A 116 24.13 -0.31 -0.77
N TYR A 117 24.32 -1.63 -0.84
CA TYR A 117 23.42 -2.51 -1.61
C TYR A 117 21.97 -2.42 -1.13
N MET A 118 21.74 -2.39 0.20
CA MET A 118 20.41 -2.24 0.78
C MET A 118 19.80 -0.87 0.41
N ASN A 119 20.59 0.21 0.42
CA ASN A 119 20.14 1.54 0.01
C ASN A 119 19.61 1.56 -1.41
N GLU A 120 20.30 0.91 -2.36
CA GLU A 120 19.82 0.81 -3.75
C GLU A 120 18.48 0.10 -3.85
N LYS A 121 18.28 -0.98 -3.07
CA LYS A 121 17.01 -1.70 -3.05
C LYS A 121 15.89 -0.88 -2.44
N LEU A 122 16.16 -0.20 -1.32
CA LEU A 122 15.18 0.66 -0.65
C LEU A 122 14.83 1.89 -1.49
N GLU A 123 15.79 2.47 -2.21
CA GLU A 123 15.53 3.57 -3.15
C GLU A 123 14.58 3.13 -4.28
N ASN A 124 14.75 1.93 -4.81
CA ASN A 124 13.85 1.37 -5.81
C ASN A 124 12.45 1.09 -5.25
N LEU A 125 12.37 0.63 -4.01
CA LEU A 125 11.09 0.41 -3.31
C LEU A 125 10.40 1.74 -3.02
N ALA A 126 11.13 2.76 -2.56
CA ALA A 126 10.58 4.08 -2.29
C ALA A 126 9.86 4.69 -3.50
N LYS A 127 10.41 4.51 -4.71
CA LYS A 127 9.78 4.95 -5.97
C LYS A 127 8.47 4.24 -6.29
N ARG A 128 8.28 3.02 -5.76
CA ARG A 128 7.09 2.20 -6.02
C ARG A 128 6.01 2.38 -4.96
N TYR A 129 6.40 2.63 -3.69
CA TYR A 129 5.49 2.70 -2.55
C TYR A 129 5.37 4.13 -2.02
N LEU A 130 4.61 4.96 -2.73
CA LEU A 130 4.43 6.39 -2.43
C LEU A 130 3.59 6.68 -1.18
N THR A 131 3.03 5.67 -0.55
CA THR A 131 2.32 5.79 0.74
C THR A 131 3.22 5.52 1.94
N THR A 132 4.44 5.03 1.70
CA THR A 132 5.42 4.70 2.73
C THR A 132 6.61 5.64 2.61
N ARG A 133 7.02 6.24 3.73
CA ARG A 133 8.22 7.07 3.81
C ARG A 133 9.43 6.19 4.10
N PHE A 134 10.48 6.33 3.29
CA PHE A 134 11.72 5.59 3.47
C PHE A 134 12.81 6.53 3.95
N ILE A 135 13.41 6.20 5.09
CA ILE A 135 14.52 6.97 5.66
C ILE A 135 15.70 6.07 5.98
N LYS A 136 16.90 6.63 5.90
CA LYS A 136 18.12 6.01 6.35
C LYS A 136 18.79 6.85 7.41
N VAL A 137 19.36 6.22 8.41
CA VAL A 137 20.03 6.86 9.53
C VAL A 137 21.37 6.19 9.79
N ASN A 138 22.38 6.97 10.11
CA ASN A 138 23.69 6.44 10.49
C ASN A 138 23.65 5.99 11.96
N VAL A 139 24.09 4.77 12.24
CA VAL A 139 24.14 4.23 13.61
C VAL A 139 25.03 5.04 14.56
N GLN A 140 26.00 5.78 14.02
CA GLN A 140 26.89 6.62 14.83
C GLN A 140 26.20 7.91 15.34
N THR A 141 25.22 8.42 14.60
CA THR A 141 24.48 9.63 14.96
C THR A 141 23.19 9.35 15.73
N CYS A 142 22.79 8.06 15.84
CA CYS A 142 21.53 7.64 16.46
C CYS A 142 21.73 6.61 17.60
N PRO A 143 22.52 6.94 18.65
CA PRO A 143 22.88 5.96 19.70
C PRO A 143 21.68 5.53 20.55
N PHE A 144 20.70 6.41 20.78
CA PHE A 144 19.51 6.07 21.56
C PHE A 144 18.64 5.03 20.84
N LEU A 145 18.35 5.22 19.55
CA LEU A 145 17.58 4.26 18.76
C LEU A 145 18.31 2.93 18.63
N VAL A 146 19.62 2.95 18.41
CA VAL A 146 20.45 1.75 18.32
C VAL A 146 20.38 0.93 19.62
N ASN A 147 20.48 1.59 20.78
CA ASN A 147 20.35 0.93 22.08
C ASN A 147 18.91 0.45 22.34
N LYS A 148 17.90 1.28 22.04
CA LYS A 148 16.50 0.94 22.29
C LYS A 148 16.03 -0.25 21.47
N LEU A 149 16.47 -0.32 20.20
CA LEU A 149 16.15 -1.42 19.28
C LEU A 149 17.11 -2.60 19.40
N ASN A 150 18.14 -2.48 20.26
CA ASN A 150 19.15 -3.51 20.46
C ASN A 150 19.82 -3.97 19.14
N ILE A 151 20.20 -3.00 18.29
CA ILE A 151 20.77 -3.26 16.97
C ILE A 151 22.20 -3.79 17.14
N LYS A 152 22.44 -5.02 16.70
CA LYS A 152 23.75 -5.72 16.81
C LYS A 152 24.38 -5.99 15.46
N VAL A 153 23.62 -5.99 14.40
CA VAL A 153 24.07 -6.37 13.05
C VAL A 153 23.55 -5.35 12.02
N LEU A 154 24.37 -5.04 11.02
CA LEU A 154 24.02 -4.16 9.92
C LEU A 154 24.11 -4.92 8.57
N PRO A 155 23.31 -4.57 7.56
CA PRO A 155 22.22 -3.57 7.57
C PRO A 155 21.04 -4.00 8.45
N PHE A 156 20.35 -3.06 9.09
CA PHE A 156 19.16 -3.32 9.89
C PHE A 156 18.00 -2.45 9.42
N VAL A 157 16.84 -3.06 9.13
CA VAL A 157 15.67 -2.35 8.61
C VAL A 157 14.47 -2.61 9.52
N VAL A 158 13.76 -1.54 9.87
CA VAL A 158 12.55 -1.59 10.71
C VAL A 158 11.42 -0.84 10.02
N GLY A 159 10.22 -1.40 10.07
CA GLY A 159 9.00 -0.75 9.64
C GLY A 159 8.15 -0.30 10.84
N TYR A 160 7.67 0.93 10.79
CA TYR A 160 6.72 1.49 11.75
C TYR A 160 5.39 1.79 11.06
N LYS A 161 4.30 1.51 11.78
CA LYS A 161 2.94 1.83 11.36
C LYS A 161 2.23 2.53 12.52
N ASN A 162 1.87 3.81 12.29
CA ASN A 162 1.21 4.68 13.28
C ASN A 162 2.05 4.95 14.54
N GLY A 163 3.36 5.06 14.40
CA GLY A 163 4.30 5.34 15.48
C GLY A 163 4.86 4.13 16.19
#